data_db3b42d7a47d0b6aad4c56306363eb9d
#
_entry.id   db3b42d7a47d0b6aad4c56306363eb9d
#
_cell.length_a   1.000
_cell.length_b   1.000
_cell.length_c   1.000
_cell.angle_alpha   90.00
_cell.angle_beta   90.00
_cell.angle_gamma   90.00
#
_symmetry.space_group_name_H-M   'P 1'
#
loop_
_entity.id
_entity.type
_entity.pdbx_description
1 polymer ?
#
loop_
_entity_poly.entity_id
_entity_poly.type
_entity_poly.pdbx_seq_one_letter_code
_entity_poly.pdbx_strand_id
1 'polypeptide(L)'
;MQSLLFEAITVDKIDLPAIKEKNIRVSALRLDKIHPVISGNKWFKLKYYIKDAQTQKKDHLVTFGGAYSNHIIATAAAGTLFGFKTSGIIRGEQPQKLSHTLHLAKEYGMELMFSKREEYRTKKIPREIHEISDKIYLVNEGGYGPLGVKGAAEILDYCKKEKFSHIACAVGTSTMMAGLIKAGLSDQEIIGVAITEDEQSLKNELLRVLPAKEKNKEFQLVNEYHFGGYAKHKMELVNFMNQFFKDTAIPTDFVYTGKLFFGILDMIRNNSFPGDSNILVIHSGGLQGNLSLPKRTLIF
;
A
#
# COMPACT_ATOMS: atom_id res chain seq x y z
N MET A 1 15.61 15.95 8.59
CA MET A 1 14.91 14.76 8.02
C MET A 1 13.62 14.57 8.81
N GLN A 2 12.47 14.39 8.13
CA GLN A 2 11.20 14.20 8.84
C GLN A 2 11.17 12.83 9.53
N SER A 3 10.76 12.79 10.79
CA SER A 3 10.55 11.57 11.56
C SER A 3 9.20 10.92 11.22
N LEU A 4 9.02 9.66 11.60
CA LEU A 4 7.73 8.98 11.53
C LEU A 4 6.82 9.51 12.64
N LEU A 5 5.65 10.03 12.26
CA LEU A 5 4.68 10.66 13.16
C LEU A 5 3.52 9.71 13.45
N PHE A 6 3.72 8.75 14.34
CA PHE A 6 2.69 7.75 14.67
C PHE A 6 1.47 8.39 15.35
N GLU A 7 1.68 9.46 16.10
CA GLU A 7 0.62 10.25 16.75
C GLU A 7 -0.27 11.01 15.75
N ALA A 8 0.18 11.18 14.51
CA ALA A 8 -0.61 11.78 13.45
C ALA A 8 -1.63 10.82 12.82
N ILE A 9 -1.52 9.51 13.09
CA ILE A 9 -2.48 8.52 12.60
C ILE A 9 -3.81 8.74 13.33
N THR A 10 -4.88 8.93 12.56
CA THR A 10 -6.23 9.16 13.07
C THR A 10 -7.23 8.19 12.44
N VAL A 11 -8.35 7.99 13.13
CA VAL A 11 -9.56 7.37 12.57
C VAL A 11 -10.54 8.49 12.29
N ASP A 12 -10.67 8.84 11.02
CA ASP A 12 -11.52 9.95 10.58
C ASP A 12 -12.89 9.41 10.13
N LYS A 13 -13.98 9.86 10.72
CA LYS A 13 -15.35 9.47 10.31
C LYS A 13 -15.67 10.04 8.93
N ILE A 14 -16.33 9.23 8.12
CA ILE A 14 -16.81 9.64 6.80
C ILE A 14 -18.31 9.84 6.88
N ASP A 15 -18.73 11.10 6.78
CA ASP A 15 -20.09 11.51 6.91
C ASP A 15 -20.67 11.93 5.54
N LEU A 16 -21.27 10.97 4.83
CA LEU A 16 -21.88 11.19 3.52
C LEU A 16 -23.36 10.78 3.56
N PRO A 17 -24.26 11.49 2.84
CA PRO A 17 -25.69 11.19 2.81
C PRO A 17 -25.98 9.71 2.49
N ALA A 18 -25.34 9.16 1.45
CA ALA A 18 -25.53 7.76 1.04
C ALA A 18 -25.16 6.73 2.12
N ILE A 19 -24.26 7.05 3.05
CA ILE A 19 -23.90 6.19 4.18
C ILE A 19 -24.99 6.26 5.26
N LYS A 20 -25.46 7.48 5.58
CA LYS A 20 -26.51 7.68 6.57
C LYS A 20 -27.83 7.01 6.21
N GLU A 21 -28.24 7.12 4.93
CA GLU A 21 -29.47 6.50 4.41
C GLU A 21 -29.49 4.98 4.58
N LYS A 22 -28.33 4.33 4.63
CA LYS A 22 -28.18 2.88 4.79
C LYS A 22 -27.99 2.45 6.25
N ASN A 23 -28.00 3.38 7.21
CA ASN A 23 -27.71 3.12 8.62
C ASN A 23 -26.35 2.41 8.82
N ILE A 24 -25.34 2.82 8.03
CA ILE A 24 -23.96 2.28 8.07
C ILE A 24 -23.03 3.37 8.60
N ARG A 25 -21.97 2.96 9.29
CA ARG A 25 -20.89 3.84 9.71
C ARG A 25 -19.63 3.51 8.93
N VAL A 26 -18.93 4.54 8.47
CA VAL A 26 -17.67 4.37 7.76
C VAL A 26 -16.62 5.30 8.37
N SER A 27 -15.43 4.76 8.58
CA SER A 27 -14.28 5.52 9.06
C SER A 27 -13.05 5.22 8.21
N ALA A 28 -12.17 6.18 8.05
CA ALA A 28 -10.87 6.01 7.39
C ALA A 28 -9.74 5.96 8.43
N LEU A 29 -8.96 4.88 8.45
CA LEU A 29 -7.70 4.86 9.20
C LEU A 29 -6.61 5.55 8.37
N ARG A 30 -6.17 6.73 8.79
CA ARG A 30 -5.33 7.66 8.05
C ARG A 30 -3.84 7.35 8.22
N LEU A 31 -3.38 6.24 7.64
CA LEU A 31 -1.95 5.89 7.65
C LEU A 31 -1.11 6.80 6.75
N ASP A 32 -1.74 7.54 5.83
CA ASP A 32 -1.08 8.53 4.97
C ASP A 32 -0.41 9.66 5.76
N LYS A 33 -0.86 9.93 6.98
CA LYS A 33 -0.34 10.99 7.85
C LYS A 33 0.99 10.64 8.55
N ILE A 34 1.43 9.37 8.52
CA ILE A 34 2.63 8.92 9.26
C ILE A 34 3.93 9.55 8.76
N HIS A 35 4.05 9.75 7.45
CA HIS A 35 5.21 10.37 6.81
C HIS A 35 4.88 10.67 5.34
N PRO A 36 5.35 11.79 4.77
CA PRO A 36 5.01 12.16 3.39
C PRO A 36 5.53 11.18 2.32
N VAL A 37 6.64 10.46 2.61
CA VAL A 37 7.29 9.56 1.64
C VAL A 37 7.20 8.10 2.07
N ILE A 38 7.59 7.75 3.32
CA ILE A 38 7.40 6.39 3.87
C ILE A 38 5.94 6.26 4.31
N SER A 39 5.04 6.60 3.41
CA SER A 39 3.65 6.81 3.68
C SER A 39 2.88 5.50 3.85
N GLY A 40 1.90 5.54 4.73
CA GLY A 40 0.88 4.52 4.86
C GLY A 40 1.42 3.12 5.18
N ASN A 41 0.89 2.15 4.47
CA ASN A 41 1.24 0.75 4.68
C ASN A 41 2.72 0.39 4.40
N LYS A 42 3.48 1.28 3.73
CA LYS A 42 4.87 0.98 3.36
C LYS A 42 5.77 0.93 4.58
N TRP A 43 5.57 1.82 5.56
CA TRP A 43 6.27 1.73 6.83
C TRP A 43 6.03 0.37 7.51
N PHE A 44 4.76 -0.01 7.67
CA PHE A 44 4.39 -1.25 8.34
C PHE A 44 5.01 -2.48 7.66
N LYS A 45 5.06 -2.49 6.33
CA LYS A 45 5.69 -3.57 5.57
C LYS A 45 7.21 -3.58 5.70
N LEU A 46 7.86 -2.42 5.83
CA LEU A 46 9.33 -2.29 5.86
C LEU A 46 9.92 -2.46 7.25
N LYS A 47 9.22 -2.08 8.31
CA LYS A 47 9.80 -1.97 9.66
C LYS A 47 10.48 -3.24 10.16
N TYR A 48 9.93 -4.41 9.88
CA TYR A 48 10.53 -5.68 10.30
C TYR A 48 11.66 -6.14 9.39
N TYR A 49 11.66 -5.77 8.12
CA TYR A 49 12.82 -5.95 7.23
C TYR A 49 14.00 -5.11 7.70
N ILE A 50 13.75 -3.86 8.07
CA ILE A 50 14.78 -2.96 8.62
C ILE A 50 15.35 -3.51 9.92
N LYS A 51 14.48 -3.91 10.85
CA LYS A 51 14.90 -4.49 12.13
C LYS A 51 15.72 -5.78 11.93
N ASP A 52 15.32 -6.63 11.02
CA ASP A 52 16.02 -7.88 10.71
C ASP A 52 17.37 -7.61 10.05
N ALA A 53 17.44 -6.66 9.10
CA ALA A 53 18.69 -6.22 8.50
C ALA A 53 19.68 -5.69 9.56
N GLN A 54 19.20 -4.88 10.51
CA GLN A 54 20.02 -4.38 11.63
C GLN A 54 20.53 -5.54 12.51
N THR A 55 19.66 -6.49 12.85
CA THR A 55 20.04 -7.67 13.65
C THR A 55 21.11 -8.51 12.95
N GLN A 56 21.02 -8.65 11.63
CA GLN A 56 22.00 -9.34 10.80
C GLN A 56 23.24 -8.48 10.47
N LYS A 57 23.37 -7.27 11.03
CA LYS A 57 24.47 -6.34 10.78
C LYS A 57 24.68 -6.04 9.29
N LYS A 58 23.59 -6.00 8.53
CA LYS A 58 23.57 -5.58 7.14
C LYS A 58 23.61 -4.04 7.06
N ASP A 59 24.16 -3.50 5.99
CA ASP A 59 24.29 -2.06 5.79
C ASP A 59 23.66 -1.57 4.46
N HIS A 60 23.18 -2.50 3.62
CA HIS A 60 22.70 -2.19 2.29
C HIS A 60 21.36 -2.89 2.01
N LEU A 61 20.28 -2.13 1.86
CA LEU A 61 18.98 -2.65 1.48
C LEU A 61 18.86 -2.68 -0.05
N VAL A 62 18.52 -3.83 -0.59
CA VAL A 62 18.26 -4.01 -2.02
C VAL A 62 16.80 -4.38 -2.21
N THR A 63 16.10 -3.74 -3.16
CA THR A 63 14.71 -4.06 -3.45
C THR A 63 14.38 -3.97 -4.93
N PHE A 64 13.20 -4.46 -5.29
CA PHE A 64 12.65 -4.48 -6.64
C PHE A 64 11.41 -3.61 -6.76
N GLY A 65 11.19 -3.00 -7.93
CA GLY A 65 9.96 -2.26 -8.20
C GLY A 65 9.91 -1.67 -9.60
N GLY A 66 8.73 -1.14 -9.96
CA GLY A 66 8.55 -0.38 -11.20
C GLY A 66 8.90 1.10 -11.02
N ALA A 67 8.95 1.84 -12.13
CA ALA A 67 9.33 3.25 -12.19
C ALA A 67 8.45 4.21 -11.35
N TYR A 68 7.23 3.81 -10.99
CA TYR A 68 6.30 4.59 -10.16
C TYR A 68 5.99 3.89 -8.83
N SER A 69 6.87 3.02 -8.37
CA SER A 69 6.63 2.18 -7.20
C SER A 69 6.74 2.97 -5.90
N ASN A 70 5.63 3.04 -5.15
CA ASN A 70 5.62 3.58 -3.79
C ASN A 70 6.54 2.79 -2.82
N HIS A 71 6.87 1.55 -3.16
CA HIS A 71 7.79 0.75 -2.37
C HIS A 71 9.25 1.16 -2.59
N ILE A 72 9.64 1.44 -3.83
CA ILE A 72 11.00 1.92 -4.18
C ILE A 72 11.32 3.18 -3.38
N ILE A 73 10.48 4.20 -3.48
CA ILE A 73 10.74 5.47 -2.80
C ILE A 73 10.66 5.35 -1.27
N ALA A 74 9.74 4.53 -0.75
CA ALA A 74 9.66 4.28 0.68
C ALA A 74 10.90 3.57 1.22
N THR A 75 11.48 2.62 0.46
CA THR A 75 12.73 1.94 0.83
C THR A 75 13.92 2.90 0.79
N ALA A 76 13.99 3.77 -0.23
CA ALA A 76 15.04 4.80 -0.32
C ALA A 76 15.02 5.73 0.90
N ALA A 77 13.85 6.31 1.19
CA ALA A 77 13.68 7.21 2.32
C ALA A 77 13.93 6.51 3.68
N ALA A 78 13.48 5.26 3.82
CA ALA A 78 13.76 4.45 5.02
C ALA A 78 15.27 4.16 5.16
N GLY A 79 15.96 3.86 4.06
CA GLY A 79 17.42 3.69 4.06
C GLY A 79 18.13 4.92 4.63
N THR A 80 17.79 6.09 4.14
CA THR A 80 18.36 7.36 4.66
C THR A 80 18.01 7.57 6.14
N LEU A 81 16.76 7.28 6.54
CA LEU A 81 16.31 7.47 7.93
C LEU A 81 17.01 6.53 8.92
N PHE A 82 17.31 5.31 8.51
CA PHE A 82 17.88 4.27 9.38
C PHE A 82 19.37 3.95 9.10
N GLY A 83 20.04 4.74 8.27
CA GLY A 83 21.48 4.63 8.01
C GLY A 83 21.89 3.49 7.11
N PHE A 84 21.03 3.05 6.18
CA PHE A 84 21.35 2.03 5.18
C PHE A 84 21.67 2.68 3.83
N LYS A 85 22.62 2.11 3.10
CA LYS A 85 22.71 2.26 1.64
C LYS A 85 21.48 1.60 1.03
N THR A 86 21.04 2.07 -0.13
CA THR A 86 19.89 1.46 -0.83
C THR A 86 20.15 1.29 -2.31
N SER A 87 19.72 0.17 -2.88
CA SER A 87 19.66 -0.04 -4.33
C SER A 87 18.28 -0.54 -4.75
N GLY A 88 17.76 0.08 -5.79
CA GLY A 88 16.50 -0.30 -6.43
C GLY A 88 16.71 -0.95 -7.78
N ILE A 89 16.30 -2.20 -7.93
CA ILE A 89 16.29 -2.90 -9.23
C ILE A 89 14.97 -2.56 -9.90
N ILE A 90 15.04 -1.73 -10.96
CA ILE A 90 13.88 -1.13 -11.60
C ILE A 90 13.48 -1.95 -12.82
N ARG A 91 12.20 -2.34 -12.88
CA ARG A 91 11.66 -3.10 -14.00
C ARG A 91 11.57 -2.27 -15.28
N GLY A 92 12.27 -2.68 -16.32
CA GLY A 92 12.31 -2.06 -17.63
C GLY A 92 13.67 -1.48 -17.96
N GLU A 93 13.79 -0.96 -19.17
CA GLU A 93 15.00 -0.28 -19.64
C GLU A 93 15.12 1.11 -19.01
N GLN A 94 16.35 1.63 -18.96
CA GLN A 94 16.58 2.98 -18.45
C GLN A 94 15.90 4.02 -19.36
N PRO A 95 14.98 4.81 -18.84
CA PRO A 95 14.30 5.82 -19.63
C PRO A 95 15.20 7.05 -19.86
N GLN A 96 14.95 7.81 -20.90
CA GLN A 96 15.63 9.09 -21.12
C GLN A 96 15.37 10.10 -19.98
N LYS A 97 14.16 10.07 -19.40
CA LYS A 97 13.78 10.89 -18.25
C LYS A 97 13.20 10.00 -17.14
N LEU A 98 13.76 10.11 -15.97
CA LEU A 98 13.27 9.40 -14.79
C LEU A 98 11.85 9.87 -14.42
N SER A 99 11.04 8.95 -13.90
CA SER A 99 9.79 9.31 -13.24
C SER A 99 10.06 10.16 -12.00
N HIS A 100 9.07 10.92 -11.55
CA HIS A 100 9.17 11.68 -10.30
C HIS A 100 9.55 10.79 -9.11
N THR A 101 9.03 9.57 -9.06
CA THR A 101 9.33 8.58 -8.01
C THR A 101 10.80 8.16 -8.02
N LEU A 102 11.36 7.86 -9.20
CA LEU A 102 12.77 7.47 -9.31
C LEU A 102 13.71 8.64 -9.09
N HIS A 103 13.31 9.85 -9.51
CA HIS A 103 14.07 11.06 -9.25
C HIS A 103 14.19 11.30 -7.73
N LEU A 104 13.06 11.27 -7.03
CA LEU A 104 13.03 11.41 -5.58
C LEU A 104 13.78 10.28 -4.87
N ALA A 105 13.72 9.02 -5.36
CA ALA A 105 14.50 7.93 -4.80
C ALA A 105 16.02 8.17 -4.88
N LYS A 106 16.49 8.77 -5.98
CA LYS A 106 17.90 9.20 -6.11
C LYS A 106 18.26 10.32 -5.13
N GLU A 107 17.35 11.26 -4.91
CA GLU A 107 17.57 12.34 -3.91
C GLU A 107 17.70 11.76 -2.49
N TYR A 108 17.05 10.63 -2.18
CA TYR A 108 17.27 9.86 -0.96
C TYR A 108 18.49 8.93 -1.03
N GLY A 109 19.37 9.09 -2.02
CA GLY A 109 20.62 8.34 -2.14
C GLY A 109 20.49 6.91 -2.66
N MET A 110 19.34 6.53 -3.25
CA MET A 110 19.17 5.20 -3.81
C MET A 110 19.91 5.04 -5.14
N GLU A 111 20.73 4.01 -5.25
CA GLU A 111 21.27 3.54 -6.53
C GLU A 111 20.17 2.88 -7.36
N LEU A 112 20.04 3.27 -8.63
CA LEU A 112 19.02 2.72 -9.54
C LEU A 112 19.67 1.84 -10.59
N MET A 113 19.27 0.57 -10.65
CA MET A 113 19.68 -0.38 -11.66
C MET A 113 18.47 -0.81 -12.47
N PHE A 114 18.54 -0.68 -13.79
CA PHE A 114 17.47 -1.05 -14.70
C PHE A 114 17.65 -2.48 -15.19
N SER A 115 16.61 -3.28 -15.13
CA SER A 115 16.62 -4.68 -15.55
C SER A 115 15.51 -4.93 -16.56
N LYS A 116 15.83 -5.53 -17.69
CA LYS A 116 14.84 -5.95 -18.70
C LYS A 116 13.79 -6.86 -18.06
N ARG A 117 12.58 -6.85 -18.59
CA ARG A 117 11.43 -7.55 -17.98
C ARG A 117 11.68 -9.04 -17.75
N GLU A 118 12.41 -9.70 -18.63
CA GLU A 118 12.73 -11.13 -18.51
C GLU A 118 13.68 -11.40 -17.34
N GLU A 119 14.77 -10.64 -17.25
CA GLU A 119 15.73 -10.71 -16.15
C GLU A 119 15.11 -10.32 -14.81
N TYR A 120 14.30 -9.26 -14.81
CA TYR A 120 13.59 -8.80 -13.62
C TYR A 120 12.70 -9.88 -12.99
N ARG A 121 12.10 -10.76 -13.80
CA ARG A 121 11.27 -11.88 -13.30
C ARG A 121 12.08 -12.89 -12.48
N THR A 122 13.36 -13.03 -12.74
CA THR A 122 14.24 -13.96 -12.01
C THR A 122 14.53 -13.50 -10.58
N LYS A 123 14.32 -12.21 -10.28
CA LYS A 123 14.65 -11.56 -9.00
C LYS A 123 16.10 -11.75 -8.56
N LYS A 124 17.00 -11.98 -9.52
CA LYS A 124 18.44 -12.05 -9.24
C LYS A 124 19.00 -10.64 -9.00
N ILE A 125 19.84 -10.54 -7.98
CA ILE A 125 20.57 -9.29 -7.67
C ILE A 125 21.73 -9.18 -8.66
N PRO A 126 21.85 -8.04 -9.40
CA PRO A 126 23.00 -7.79 -10.27
C PRO A 126 24.33 -7.83 -9.52
N ARG A 127 25.40 -8.25 -10.20
CA ARG A 127 26.76 -8.36 -9.59
C ARG A 127 27.26 -7.01 -9.11
N GLU A 128 26.98 -5.96 -9.84
CA GLU A 128 27.38 -4.57 -9.55
C GLU A 128 26.90 -4.10 -8.16
N ILE A 129 25.77 -4.64 -7.67
CA ILE A 129 25.32 -4.35 -6.31
C ILE A 129 26.25 -4.95 -5.25
N HIS A 130 26.83 -6.13 -5.52
CA HIS A 130 27.79 -6.75 -4.61
C HIS A 130 29.13 -6.00 -4.55
N GLU A 131 29.44 -5.18 -5.57
CA GLU A 131 30.60 -4.29 -5.56
C GLU A 131 30.41 -3.09 -4.64
N ILE A 132 29.13 -2.68 -4.38
CA ILE A 132 28.80 -1.59 -3.47
C ILE A 132 28.90 -2.03 -2.00
N SER A 133 28.46 -3.25 -1.70
CA SER A 133 28.52 -3.86 -0.36
C SER A 133 28.39 -5.38 -0.43
N ASP A 134 29.12 -6.08 0.41
CA ASP A 134 28.96 -7.51 0.69
C ASP A 134 27.89 -7.80 1.76
N LYS A 135 27.44 -6.74 2.47
CA LYS A 135 26.42 -6.82 3.54
C LYS A 135 25.02 -6.50 3.07
N ILE A 136 24.64 -7.10 1.94
CA ILE A 136 23.32 -6.88 1.33
C ILE A 136 22.22 -7.55 2.14
N TYR A 137 21.08 -6.87 2.22
CA TYR A 137 19.81 -7.39 2.70
C TYR A 137 18.72 -7.19 1.66
N LEU A 138 18.10 -8.27 1.22
CA LEU A 138 17.03 -8.22 0.23
C LEU A 138 15.68 -7.95 0.89
N VAL A 139 15.05 -6.84 0.50
CA VAL A 139 13.66 -6.53 0.80
C VAL A 139 12.81 -6.91 -0.43
N ASN A 140 11.93 -7.87 -0.30
CA ASN A 140 11.10 -8.32 -1.40
C ASN A 140 10.23 -7.19 -1.98
N GLU A 141 9.92 -7.28 -3.29
CA GLU A 141 9.07 -6.31 -3.98
C GLU A 141 7.78 -6.05 -3.21
N GLY A 142 7.46 -4.76 -2.99
CA GLY A 142 6.28 -4.35 -2.24
C GLY A 142 6.32 -4.68 -0.73
N GLY A 143 7.44 -5.16 -0.19
CA GLY A 143 7.55 -5.66 1.19
C GLY A 143 6.82 -6.98 1.38
N TYR A 144 6.72 -7.81 0.31
CA TYR A 144 6.04 -9.11 0.33
C TYR A 144 6.78 -10.12 1.21
N GLY A 145 6.03 -10.86 2.01
CA GLY A 145 6.55 -11.97 2.83
C GLY A 145 6.16 -11.90 4.29
N PRO A 146 6.60 -12.88 5.11
CA PRO A 146 6.19 -13.00 6.52
C PRO A 146 6.51 -11.78 7.38
N LEU A 147 7.64 -11.11 7.15
CA LEU A 147 8.02 -9.88 7.86
C LEU A 147 7.09 -8.72 7.51
N GLY A 148 6.71 -8.60 6.23
CA GLY A 148 5.73 -7.62 5.78
C GLY A 148 4.34 -7.87 6.36
N VAL A 149 3.89 -9.13 6.40
CA VAL A 149 2.63 -9.54 7.05
C VAL A 149 2.64 -9.24 8.55
N LYS A 150 3.76 -9.55 9.23
CA LYS A 150 3.94 -9.25 10.65
C LYS A 150 3.76 -7.76 10.91
N GLY A 151 4.38 -6.91 10.11
CA GLY A 151 4.27 -5.47 10.27
C GLY A 151 2.86 -4.95 9.91
N ALA A 152 2.29 -5.43 8.82
CA ALA A 152 0.94 -5.03 8.40
C ALA A 152 -0.14 -5.41 9.42
N ALA A 153 0.06 -6.48 10.20
CA ALA A 153 -0.85 -6.87 11.28
C ALA A 153 -0.97 -5.80 12.37
N GLU A 154 0.09 -5.02 12.61
CA GLU A 154 0.08 -3.96 13.62
C GLU A 154 -0.68 -2.69 13.18
N ILE A 155 -1.17 -2.62 11.94
CA ILE A 155 -2.03 -1.52 11.48
C ILE A 155 -3.27 -1.41 12.35
N LEU A 156 -3.86 -2.54 12.78
CA LEU A 156 -5.07 -2.54 13.59
C LEU A 156 -4.85 -2.08 15.04
N ASP A 157 -3.60 -1.96 15.50
CA ASP A 157 -3.29 -1.39 16.81
C ASP A 157 -3.71 0.08 16.93
N TYR A 158 -3.82 0.79 15.79
CA TYR A 158 -4.19 2.20 15.74
C TYR A 158 -5.70 2.47 15.76
N CYS A 159 -6.52 1.41 15.73
CA CYS A 159 -7.99 1.55 15.74
C CYS A 159 -8.69 0.70 16.82
N LYS A 160 -7.96 0.17 17.81
CA LYS A 160 -8.50 -0.72 18.87
C LYS A 160 -9.58 -0.11 19.77
N LYS A 161 -9.71 1.22 19.75
CA LYS A 161 -10.72 1.93 20.59
C LYS A 161 -12.15 1.76 20.07
N GLU A 162 -12.30 1.33 18.82
CA GLU A 162 -13.61 1.16 18.18
C GLU A 162 -13.78 -0.28 17.68
N LYS A 163 -15.01 -0.79 17.73
CA LYS A 163 -15.36 -2.08 17.12
C LYS A 163 -15.80 -1.85 15.68
N PHE A 164 -15.11 -2.48 14.75
CA PHE A 164 -15.50 -2.51 13.33
C PHE A 164 -15.97 -3.91 12.96
N SER A 165 -17.07 -4.01 12.23
CA SER A 165 -17.57 -5.26 11.67
C SER A 165 -16.82 -5.66 10.38
N HIS A 166 -16.39 -4.65 9.61
CA HIS A 166 -15.69 -4.85 8.34
C HIS A 166 -14.44 -3.98 8.30
N ILE A 167 -13.37 -4.52 7.71
CA ILE A 167 -12.11 -3.82 7.50
C ILE A 167 -11.73 -3.94 6.02
N ALA A 168 -11.68 -2.81 5.32
CA ALA A 168 -11.44 -2.76 3.89
C ALA A 168 -10.06 -2.22 3.54
N CYS A 169 -9.39 -2.83 2.55
CA CYS A 169 -8.09 -2.39 2.07
C CYS A 169 -7.91 -2.57 0.56
N ALA A 170 -7.07 -1.73 -0.06
CA ALA A 170 -6.64 -1.93 -1.45
C ALA A 170 -5.60 -3.05 -1.56
N VAL A 171 -5.77 -3.94 -2.53
CA VAL A 171 -4.91 -5.13 -2.71
C VAL A 171 -4.11 -5.04 -3.99
N GLY A 172 -2.78 -4.93 -3.84
CA GLY A 172 -1.81 -4.99 -4.95
C GLY A 172 -0.82 -6.15 -4.80
N THR A 173 -0.21 -6.31 -3.62
CA THR A 173 0.72 -7.41 -3.30
C THR A 173 0.21 -8.32 -2.18
N SER A 174 -1.06 -8.33 -1.91
CA SER A 174 -1.74 -9.13 -0.88
C SER A 174 -1.17 -9.07 0.56
N THR A 175 0.04 -8.57 0.77
CA THR A 175 0.74 -8.53 2.07
C THR A 175 -0.03 -7.75 3.15
N MET A 176 -0.61 -6.59 2.79
CA MET A 176 -1.38 -5.80 3.76
C MET A 176 -2.65 -6.56 4.17
N MET A 177 -3.38 -7.09 3.19
CA MET A 177 -4.58 -7.88 3.45
C MET A 177 -4.27 -9.11 4.32
N ALA A 178 -3.16 -9.83 4.05
CA ALA A 178 -2.73 -10.94 4.90
C ALA A 178 -2.44 -10.50 6.35
N GLY A 179 -1.86 -9.33 6.54
CA GLY A 179 -1.64 -8.76 7.88
C GLY A 179 -2.95 -8.42 8.59
N LEU A 180 -3.90 -7.84 7.88
CA LEU A 180 -5.23 -7.53 8.43
C LEU A 180 -6.01 -8.80 8.79
N ILE A 181 -6.01 -9.83 7.93
CA ILE A 181 -6.60 -11.15 8.23
C ILE A 181 -5.97 -11.76 9.46
N LYS A 182 -4.63 -11.70 9.58
CA LYS A 182 -3.91 -12.21 10.74
C LYS A 182 -4.31 -11.52 12.04
N ALA A 183 -4.50 -10.20 12.03
CA ALA A 183 -4.80 -9.39 13.22
C ALA A 183 -6.29 -9.21 13.48
N GLY A 184 -7.14 -9.40 12.47
CA GLY A 184 -8.59 -9.26 12.58
C GLY A 184 -9.19 -10.28 13.53
N LEU A 185 -10.25 -9.87 14.23
CA LEU A 185 -11.05 -10.72 15.14
C LEU A 185 -11.91 -11.68 14.31
N SER A 186 -12.42 -12.73 14.95
CA SER A 186 -13.25 -13.75 14.29
C SER A 186 -14.61 -13.23 13.81
N ASP A 187 -15.09 -12.14 14.39
CA ASP A 187 -16.34 -11.47 14.06
C ASP A 187 -16.14 -10.27 13.08
N GLN A 188 -14.94 -10.11 12.53
CA GLN A 188 -14.60 -9.07 11.57
C GLN A 188 -14.36 -9.65 10.19
N GLU A 189 -15.04 -9.13 9.19
CA GLU A 189 -14.81 -9.45 7.79
C GLU A 189 -13.73 -8.56 7.18
N ILE A 190 -12.75 -9.17 6.52
CA ILE A 190 -11.68 -8.45 5.83
C ILE A 190 -12.00 -8.39 4.33
N ILE A 191 -12.15 -7.17 3.81
CA ILE A 191 -12.48 -6.92 2.39
C ILE A 191 -11.27 -6.34 1.68
N GLY A 192 -10.80 -7.04 0.66
CA GLY A 192 -9.75 -6.59 -0.25
C GLY A 192 -10.34 -6.09 -1.56
N VAL A 193 -10.12 -4.82 -1.92
CA VAL A 193 -10.44 -4.30 -3.25
C VAL A 193 -9.21 -4.44 -4.14
N ALA A 194 -9.28 -5.33 -5.13
CA ALA A 194 -8.21 -5.59 -6.08
C ALA A 194 -7.97 -4.37 -7.01
N ILE A 195 -6.72 -4.02 -7.21
CA ILE A 195 -6.34 -2.93 -8.13
C ILE A 195 -5.88 -3.42 -9.49
N THR A 196 -5.88 -4.72 -9.71
CA THR A 196 -5.50 -5.42 -10.94
C THR A 196 -6.62 -6.34 -11.40
N GLU A 197 -6.58 -6.76 -12.66
CA GLU A 197 -7.58 -7.67 -13.25
C GLU A 197 -7.40 -9.12 -12.81
N ASP A 198 -6.18 -9.51 -12.41
CA ASP A 198 -5.84 -10.91 -12.08
C ASP A 198 -6.11 -11.22 -10.61
N GLU A 199 -7.39 -11.44 -10.30
CA GLU A 199 -7.86 -11.82 -8.96
C GLU A 199 -7.24 -13.14 -8.49
N GLN A 200 -7.16 -14.12 -9.39
CA GLN A 200 -6.64 -15.45 -9.04
C GLN A 200 -5.18 -15.40 -8.61
N SER A 201 -4.37 -14.59 -9.28
CA SER A 201 -2.97 -14.36 -8.87
C SER A 201 -2.88 -13.71 -7.50
N LEU A 202 -3.71 -12.69 -7.23
CA LEU A 202 -3.77 -12.04 -5.92
C LEU A 202 -4.19 -12.99 -4.80
N LYS A 203 -5.18 -13.86 -5.06
CA LYS A 203 -5.63 -14.87 -4.11
C LYS A 203 -4.53 -15.89 -3.82
N ASN A 204 -3.83 -16.35 -4.86
CA ASN A 204 -2.70 -17.28 -4.71
C ASN A 204 -1.55 -16.65 -3.90
N GLU A 205 -1.21 -15.38 -4.17
CA GLU A 205 -0.20 -14.64 -3.40
C GLU A 205 -0.62 -14.46 -1.94
N LEU A 206 -1.90 -14.16 -1.69
CA LEU A 206 -2.46 -14.04 -0.35
C LEU A 206 -2.30 -15.35 0.42
N LEU A 207 -2.73 -16.46 -0.15
CA LEU A 207 -2.67 -17.78 0.50
C LEU A 207 -1.25 -18.29 0.73
N ARG A 208 -0.28 -17.85 -0.10
CA ARG A 208 1.15 -18.19 0.13
C ARG A 208 1.73 -17.48 1.34
N VAL A 209 1.35 -16.23 1.56
CA VAL A 209 1.95 -15.39 2.60
C VAL A 209 1.15 -15.41 3.90
N LEU A 210 -0.11 -15.83 3.84
CA LEU A 210 -0.97 -15.96 5.01
C LEU A 210 -0.50 -17.13 5.89
N PRO A 211 -0.32 -16.91 7.21
CA PRO A 211 0.05 -18.01 8.13
C PRO A 211 -0.97 -19.14 8.08
N ALA A 212 -0.50 -20.40 8.19
CA ALA A 212 -1.33 -21.57 8.01
C ALA A 212 -2.60 -21.57 8.92
N LYS A 213 -2.44 -21.12 10.16
CA LYS A 213 -3.55 -21.03 11.14
C LYS A 213 -4.63 -19.99 10.78
N GLU A 214 -4.32 -19.04 9.91
CA GLU A 214 -5.23 -17.97 9.49
C GLU A 214 -5.93 -18.27 8.15
N LYS A 215 -5.56 -19.37 7.46
CA LYS A 215 -6.09 -19.70 6.12
C LYS A 215 -7.58 -20.04 6.12
N ASN A 216 -8.14 -20.37 7.27
CA ASN A 216 -9.56 -20.71 7.44
C ASN A 216 -10.41 -19.49 7.83
N LYS A 217 -9.81 -18.31 8.02
CA LYS A 217 -10.57 -17.08 8.26
C LYS A 217 -11.27 -16.63 6.97
N GLU A 218 -12.49 -16.17 7.12
CA GLU A 218 -13.25 -15.61 6.01
C GLU A 218 -12.69 -14.25 5.59
N PHE A 219 -12.64 -14.03 4.29
CA PHE A 219 -12.30 -12.76 3.67
C PHE A 219 -12.93 -12.65 2.30
N GLN A 220 -13.20 -11.44 1.86
CA GLN A 220 -13.68 -11.16 0.52
C GLN A 220 -12.57 -10.48 -0.31
N LEU A 221 -12.39 -10.91 -1.55
CA LEU A 221 -11.59 -10.21 -2.55
C LEU A 221 -12.53 -9.72 -3.65
N VAL A 222 -12.62 -8.40 -3.82
CA VAL A 222 -13.54 -7.75 -4.75
C VAL A 222 -12.73 -7.23 -5.94
N ASN A 223 -13.09 -7.59 -7.16
CA ASN A 223 -12.31 -7.33 -8.36
C ASN A 223 -12.98 -6.35 -9.36
N GLU A 224 -14.20 -5.92 -9.12
CA GLU A 224 -14.96 -5.07 -10.04
C GLU A 224 -14.44 -3.63 -10.15
N TYR A 225 -13.67 -3.17 -9.17
CA TYR A 225 -13.27 -1.75 -9.03
C TYR A 225 -11.83 -1.46 -9.47
N HIS A 226 -11.22 -2.32 -10.31
CA HIS A 226 -9.83 -2.13 -10.77
C HIS A 226 -9.66 -1.04 -11.84
N PHE A 227 -10.75 -0.56 -12.49
CA PHE A 227 -10.75 0.50 -13.52
C PHE A 227 -9.80 0.24 -14.71
N GLY A 228 -9.68 -1.02 -15.17
CA GLY A 228 -8.78 -1.42 -16.24
C GLY A 228 -7.38 -1.85 -15.76
N GLY A 229 -7.19 -2.07 -14.45
CA GLY A 229 -5.99 -2.67 -13.88
C GLY A 229 -5.03 -1.69 -13.19
N TYR A 230 -3.81 -2.15 -12.92
CA TYR A 230 -2.81 -1.39 -12.18
C TYR A 230 -2.49 -0.04 -12.84
N ALA A 231 -2.56 1.04 -12.05
CA ALA A 231 -2.33 2.42 -12.49
C ALA A 231 -3.21 2.88 -13.68
N LYS A 232 -4.26 2.13 -14.01
CA LYS A 232 -5.31 2.58 -14.94
C LYS A 232 -6.40 3.30 -14.16
N HIS A 233 -7.05 4.25 -14.83
CA HIS A 233 -8.17 5.01 -14.29
C HIS A 233 -9.10 5.45 -15.41
N LYS A 234 -10.33 5.77 -15.05
CA LYS A 234 -11.33 6.41 -15.92
C LYS A 234 -11.69 7.77 -15.32
N MET A 235 -12.29 8.66 -16.10
CA MET A 235 -12.74 9.96 -15.60
C MET A 235 -13.74 9.86 -14.46
N GLU A 236 -14.52 8.79 -14.43
CA GLU A 236 -15.41 8.47 -13.32
C GLU A 236 -14.67 8.42 -11.98
N LEU A 237 -13.53 7.72 -11.91
CA LEU A 237 -12.70 7.67 -10.70
C LEU A 237 -12.14 9.03 -10.33
N VAL A 238 -11.66 9.80 -11.33
CA VAL A 238 -11.13 11.16 -11.08
C VAL A 238 -12.20 12.09 -10.53
N ASN A 239 -13.41 12.07 -11.12
CA ASN A 239 -14.54 12.86 -10.65
C ASN A 239 -14.95 12.45 -9.23
N PHE A 240 -14.99 11.17 -8.96
CA PHE A 240 -15.24 10.64 -7.62
C PHE A 240 -14.20 11.13 -6.61
N MET A 241 -12.91 11.01 -6.92
CA MET A 241 -11.82 11.43 -6.01
C MET A 241 -11.92 12.93 -5.68
N ASN A 242 -12.20 13.77 -6.69
CA ASN A 242 -12.37 15.21 -6.50
C ASN A 242 -13.60 15.52 -5.63
N GLN A 243 -14.73 14.84 -5.87
CA GLN A 243 -15.95 15.03 -5.06
C GLN A 243 -15.75 14.52 -3.63
N PHE A 244 -15.16 13.33 -3.47
CA PHE A 244 -14.87 12.76 -2.17
C PHE A 244 -13.97 13.66 -1.32
N PHE A 245 -12.96 14.28 -1.94
CA PHE A 245 -12.10 15.24 -1.26
C PHE A 245 -12.88 16.51 -0.82
N LYS A 246 -13.77 17.04 -1.68
CA LYS A 246 -14.62 18.19 -1.31
C LYS A 246 -15.49 17.88 -0.09
N ASP A 247 -16.05 16.67 -0.04
CA ASP A 247 -17.02 16.27 0.98
C ASP A 247 -16.36 15.86 2.30
N THR A 248 -15.12 15.33 2.26
CA THR A 248 -14.47 14.71 3.42
C THR A 248 -13.13 15.32 3.81
N ALA A 249 -12.52 16.13 2.96
CA ALA A 249 -11.14 16.60 3.06
C ALA A 249 -10.10 15.45 3.14
N ILE A 250 -10.46 14.23 2.70
CA ILE A 250 -9.55 13.07 2.64
C ILE A 250 -9.01 12.95 1.21
N PRO A 251 -7.72 13.26 0.94
CA PRO A 251 -7.11 13.04 -0.36
C PRO A 251 -6.95 11.55 -0.62
N THR A 252 -7.09 11.09 -1.86
CA THR A 252 -6.88 9.70 -2.25
C THR A 252 -5.93 9.61 -3.45
N ASP A 253 -5.30 8.46 -3.67
CA ASP A 253 -4.51 8.20 -4.86
C ASP A 253 -5.30 7.38 -5.89
N PHE A 254 -5.06 7.62 -7.18
CA PHE A 254 -5.82 6.96 -8.25
C PHE A 254 -5.47 5.49 -8.46
N VAL A 255 -4.35 5.00 -7.88
CA VAL A 255 -3.89 3.62 -8.05
C VAL A 255 -4.55 2.68 -7.04
N TYR A 256 -4.65 3.10 -5.77
CA TYR A 256 -5.05 2.27 -4.64
C TYR A 256 -6.27 2.81 -3.90
N THR A 257 -6.09 3.92 -3.18
CA THR A 257 -7.08 4.39 -2.20
C THR A 257 -8.32 4.98 -2.86
N GLY A 258 -8.20 5.63 -4.01
CA GLY A 258 -9.35 6.11 -4.78
C GLY A 258 -10.27 4.96 -5.22
N LYS A 259 -9.68 3.87 -5.73
CA LYS A 259 -10.43 2.67 -6.12
C LYS A 259 -11.08 1.99 -4.91
N LEU A 260 -10.36 1.92 -3.79
CA LEU A 260 -10.88 1.36 -2.55
C LEU A 260 -12.09 2.14 -2.04
N PHE A 261 -11.98 3.46 -1.87
CA PHE A 261 -13.09 4.27 -1.39
C PHE A 261 -14.26 4.27 -2.37
N PHE A 262 -14.00 4.32 -3.68
CA PHE A 262 -15.03 4.18 -4.70
C PHE A 262 -15.79 2.86 -4.52
N GLY A 263 -15.05 1.74 -4.47
CA GLY A 263 -15.64 0.41 -4.36
C GLY A 263 -16.47 0.23 -3.09
N ILE A 264 -15.96 0.63 -1.92
CA ILE A 264 -16.71 0.50 -0.66
C ILE A 264 -17.98 1.35 -0.67
N LEU A 265 -17.92 2.59 -1.19
CA LEU A 265 -19.11 3.45 -1.24
C LEU A 265 -20.13 2.93 -2.28
N ASP A 266 -19.68 2.35 -3.37
CA ASP A 266 -20.57 1.72 -4.35
C ASP A 266 -21.23 0.46 -3.77
N MET A 267 -20.49 -0.40 -3.09
CA MET A 267 -21.03 -1.57 -2.37
C MET A 267 -22.07 -1.16 -1.33
N ILE A 268 -21.87 -0.05 -0.61
CA ILE A 268 -22.86 0.50 0.34
C ILE A 268 -24.16 0.90 -0.39
N ARG A 269 -24.04 1.63 -1.51
CA ARG A 269 -25.19 2.05 -2.32
C ARG A 269 -25.99 0.85 -2.82
N ASN A 270 -25.30 -0.23 -3.18
CA ASN A 270 -25.87 -1.48 -3.70
C ASN A 270 -26.31 -2.46 -2.59
N ASN A 271 -26.40 -2.03 -1.33
CA ASN A 271 -26.84 -2.85 -0.18
C ASN A 271 -25.99 -4.10 0.06
N SER A 272 -24.70 -4.07 -0.23
CA SER A 272 -23.78 -5.20 -0.02
C SER A 272 -23.41 -5.44 1.45
N PHE A 273 -23.78 -4.52 2.34
CA PHE A 273 -23.50 -4.62 3.77
C PHE A 273 -24.80 -4.72 4.58
N PRO A 274 -24.81 -5.52 5.65
CA PRO A 274 -25.91 -5.51 6.61
C PRO A 274 -26.13 -4.10 7.20
N GLY A 275 -27.36 -3.80 7.57
CA GLY A 275 -27.64 -2.60 8.38
C GLY A 275 -26.83 -2.62 9.68
N ASP A 276 -26.53 -1.47 10.23
CA ASP A 276 -25.68 -1.25 11.41
C ASP A 276 -24.20 -1.62 11.25
N SER A 277 -23.74 -1.97 10.03
CA SER A 277 -22.34 -2.22 9.75
C SER A 277 -21.47 -1.03 10.14
N ASN A 278 -20.30 -1.32 10.72
CA ASN A 278 -19.28 -0.33 11.04
C ASN A 278 -18.02 -0.69 10.25
N ILE A 279 -17.71 0.08 9.21
CA ILE A 279 -16.68 -0.23 8.21
C ILE A 279 -15.46 0.65 8.43
N LEU A 280 -14.28 0.03 8.59
CA LEU A 280 -12.99 0.71 8.60
C LEU A 280 -12.34 0.59 7.24
N VAL A 281 -12.05 1.71 6.60
CA VAL A 281 -11.32 1.76 5.33
C VAL A 281 -9.88 2.16 5.59
N ILE A 282 -8.92 1.31 5.23
CA ILE A 282 -7.49 1.57 5.46
C ILE A 282 -6.95 2.51 4.38
N HIS A 283 -6.75 3.77 4.73
CA HIS A 283 -6.06 4.73 3.86
C HIS A 283 -4.56 4.46 3.86
N SER A 284 -4.12 3.65 2.90
CA SER A 284 -2.77 3.10 2.84
C SER A 284 -1.69 4.06 2.33
N GLY A 285 -1.98 5.35 2.18
CA GLY A 285 -1.07 6.34 1.61
C GLY A 285 -0.94 6.24 0.09
N GLY A 286 0.22 6.61 -0.43
CA GLY A 286 0.50 6.51 -1.87
C GLY A 286 0.17 7.77 -2.69
N LEU A 287 -0.16 8.88 -2.04
CA LEU A 287 -0.59 10.14 -2.68
C LEU A 287 0.41 10.69 -3.72
N GLN A 288 1.69 10.38 -3.55
CA GLN A 288 2.72 10.74 -4.54
C GLN A 288 2.45 10.12 -5.93
N GLY A 289 1.70 9.02 -6.03
CA GLY A 289 1.29 8.45 -7.30
C GLY A 289 0.52 9.44 -8.19
N ASN A 290 -0.21 10.37 -7.57
CA ASN A 290 -0.97 11.41 -8.26
C ASN A 290 -0.10 12.38 -9.06
N LEU A 291 1.19 12.50 -8.74
CA LEU A 291 2.14 13.32 -9.51
C LEU A 291 2.36 12.80 -10.94
N SER A 292 1.91 11.60 -11.25
CA SER A 292 1.91 11.06 -12.63
C SER A 292 0.72 11.52 -13.47
N LEU A 293 -0.31 12.09 -12.86
CA LEU A 293 -1.45 12.66 -13.55
C LEU A 293 -1.10 14.06 -14.12
N PRO A 294 -1.77 14.51 -15.18
CA PRO A 294 -1.65 15.88 -15.65
C PRO A 294 -1.96 16.88 -14.52
N LYS A 295 -1.26 18.01 -14.53
CA LYS A 295 -1.54 19.08 -13.56
C LYS A 295 -3.02 19.48 -13.57
N ARG A 296 -3.59 19.75 -12.41
CA ARG A 296 -4.99 20.14 -12.21
C ARG A 296 -6.03 19.04 -12.50
N THR A 297 -5.61 17.78 -12.67
CA THR A 297 -6.55 16.66 -12.74
C THR A 297 -7.26 16.46 -11.40
N LEU A 298 -6.53 16.57 -10.31
CA LEU A 298 -7.06 16.56 -8.95
C LEU A 298 -7.00 17.97 -8.35
N ILE A 299 -7.93 18.24 -7.44
CA ILE A 299 -8.08 19.56 -6.77
C ILE A 299 -7.29 19.65 -5.45
N PHE A 300 -6.55 18.59 -5.09
CA PHE A 300 -5.76 18.46 -3.87
C PHE A 300 -4.36 17.94 -4.15
#